data_5f136196944534b44c2baf1d3974e79b
#
_entry.id   5f136196944534b44c2baf1d3974e79b
#
_cell.length_a   1.000
_cell.length_b   1.000
_cell.length_c   1.000
_cell.angle_alpha   90.00
_cell.angle_beta   90.00
_cell.angle_gamma   90.00
#
_symmetry.space_group_name_H-M   'P 1'
#
loop_
_entity.id
_entity.type
_entity.pdbx_description
1 polymer ?
#
loop_
_entity_poly.entity_id
_entity_poly.type
_entity_poly.pdbx_seq_one_letter_code
_entity_poly.pdbx_strand_id
1 'polypeptide(L)'
;GNSLRDCEGIAYRPSSKTFFISGEGDQKVLEYDMNGVPTGKQLDIPAIFSASKIVTNGGFEALTYNPKTRKFWTTTENTLRADGATASPNHPGVVNRLRLQSFNDDLQAGAQYAYKMDAGRQQGFGRYYAMGVPALCALDDGRLIVMERELNIPKAYVGGEAIIKLYLVNPVQV
;
A
#
# COMPACT_ATOMS: atom_id res chain seq x y z
N GLY A 1 20.90 -1.08 16.57
CA GLY A 1 19.75 -0.23 16.67
C GLY A 1 18.58 -0.90 16.00
N ASN A 2 17.49 -1.17 16.72
CA ASN A 2 16.25 -1.59 16.10
C ASN A 2 15.74 -0.43 15.25
N SER A 3 15.91 -0.50 13.94
CA SER A 3 15.11 0.33 13.05
C SER A 3 13.65 -0.03 13.33
N LEU A 4 12.86 0.94 13.74
CA LEU A 4 11.42 0.77 13.89
C LEU A 4 10.91 0.29 12.53
N ARG A 5 10.12 -0.79 12.50
CA ARG A 5 9.56 -1.33 11.27
C ARG A 5 8.61 -0.36 10.59
N ASP A 6 8.08 0.61 11.33
CA ASP A 6 7.00 1.47 10.87
C ASP A 6 5.84 0.63 10.33
N CYS A 7 5.08 0.03 11.28
CA CYS A 7 4.04 -0.94 10.98
C CYS A 7 2.79 -0.22 10.50
N GLU A 8 2.29 -0.56 9.30
CA GLU A 8 1.20 0.14 8.65
C GLU A 8 -0.03 -0.75 8.42
N GLY A 9 0.06 -1.74 7.54
CA GLY A 9 -1.05 -2.63 7.22
C GLY A 9 -1.08 -3.88 8.08
N ILE A 10 -2.30 -4.37 8.39
CA ILE A 10 -2.52 -5.63 9.08
C ILE A 10 -3.57 -6.47 8.37
N ALA A 11 -3.31 -7.77 8.21
CA ALA A 11 -4.25 -8.74 7.66
C ALA A 11 -4.30 -10.02 8.50
N TYR A 12 -5.50 -10.46 8.85
CA TYR A 12 -5.71 -11.71 9.57
C TYR A 12 -5.90 -12.87 8.61
N ARG A 13 -5.18 -13.99 8.83
CA ARG A 13 -5.36 -15.25 8.11
C ARG A 13 -6.05 -16.30 9.00
N PRO A 14 -7.34 -16.59 8.78
CA PRO A 14 -8.10 -17.49 9.64
C PRO A 14 -7.56 -18.92 9.67
N SER A 15 -7.04 -19.43 8.56
CA SER A 15 -6.56 -20.82 8.45
C SER A 15 -5.38 -21.14 9.37
N SER A 16 -4.52 -20.18 9.64
CA SER A 16 -3.38 -20.31 10.57
C SER A 16 -3.60 -19.63 11.91
N LYS A 17 -4.67 -18.83 12.05
CA LYS A 17 -4.93 -17.96 13.20
C LYS A 17 -3.72 -17.05 13.49
N THR A 18 -3.23 -16.39 12.45
CA THR A 18 -2.07 -15.50 12.50
C THR A 18 -2.38 -14.16 11.85
N PHE A 19 -1.59 -13.14 12.19
CA PHE A 19 -1.61 -11.84 11.54
C PHE A 19 -0.39 -11.66 10.66
N PHE A 20 -0.59 -10.95 9.55
CA PHE A 20 0.49 -10.45 8.71
C PHE A 20 0.51 -8.93 8.86
N ILE A 21 1.70 -8.36 9.03
CA ILE A 21 1.89 -6.92 9.26
C ILE A 21 2.93 -6.41 8.28
N SER A 22 2.55 -5.41 7.47
CA SER A 22 3.48 -4.70 6.60
C SER A 22 4.31 -3.69 7.40
N GLY A 23 5.54 -3.48 6.97
CA GLY A 23 6.42 -2.46 7.54
C GLY A 23 6.95 -1.56 6.44
N GLU A 24 6.74 -0.24 6.56
CA GLU A 24 7.28 0.74 5.64
C GLU A 24 8.79 0.87 5.78
N GLY A 25 9.32 0.76 7.00
CA GLY A 25 10.75 0.91 7.25
C GLY A 25 11.61 -0.22 6.71
N ASP A 26 11.10 -1.46 6.68
CA ASP A 26 11.86 -2.64 6.22
C ASP A 26 11.37 -3.25 4.92
N GLN A 27 10.25 -2.75 4.38
CA GLN A 27 9.59 -3.25 3.15
C GLN A 27 9.28 -4.76 3.21
N LYS A 28 8.88 -5.25 4.37
CA LYS A 28 8.54 -6.66 4.61
C LYS A 28 7.11 -6.79 5.10
N VAL A 29 6.54 -7.97 4.86
CA VAL A 29 5.27 -8.39 5.46
C VAL A 29 5.53 -9.65 6.27
N LEU A 30 5.58 -9.50 7.59
CA LEU A 30 5.92 -10.58 8.52
C LEU A 30 4.69 -11.18 9.17
N GLU A 31 4.74 -12.49 9.44
CA GLU A 31 3.69 -13.22 10.15
C GLU A 31 3.93 -13.21 11.67
N TYR A 32 2.85 -13.01 12.42
CA TYR A 32 2.81 -13.02 13.89
C TYR A 32 1.69 -13.93 14.38
N ASP A 33 1.90 -14.58 15.50
CA ASP A 33 0.85 -15.31 16.19
C ASP A 33 -0.15 -14.36 16.90
N MET A 34 -1.17 -14.92 17.55
CA MET A 34 -2.19 -14.16 18.27
C MET A 34 -1.67 -13.42 19.51
N ASN A 35 -0.45 -13.70 19.95
CA ASN A 35 0.22 -13.02 21.06
C ASN A 35 1.21 -11.93 20.57
N GLY A 36 1.29 -11.72 19.25
CA GLY A 36 2.22 -10.77 18.65
C GLY A 36 3.66 -11.26 18.54
N VAL A 37 3.90 -12.57 18.68
CA VAL A 37 5.22 -13.17 18.53
C VAL A 37 5.46 -13.49 17.06
N PRO A 38 6.62 -13.07 16.47
CA PRO A 38 6.97 -13.43 15.11
C PRO A 38 7.07 -14.94 14.92
N THR A 39 6.43 -15.49 13.88
CA THR A 39 6.48 -16.94 13.57
C THR A 39 7.72 -17.32 12.75
N GLY A 40 8.48 -16.34 12.28
CA GLY A 40 9.61 -16.52 11.36
C GLY A 40 9.20 -16.62 9.88
N LYS A 41 7.91 -16.59 9.56
CA LYS A 41 7.41 -16.58 8.18
C LYS A 41 7.16 -15.15 7.69
N GLN A 42 7.22 -14.97 6.36
CA GLN A 42 6.97 -13.70 5.70
C GLN A 42 6.48 -13.93 4.28
N LEU A 43 5.85 -12.91 3.68
CA LEU A 43 5.58 -12.92 2.25
C LEU A 43 6.90 -12.79 1.47
N ASP A 44 7.01 -13.50 0.34
CA ASP A 44 8.17 -13.43 -0.57
C ASP A 44 8.05 -12.17 -1.44
N ILE A 45 8.53 -11.05 -0.91
CA ILE A 45 8.40 -9.73 -1.53
C ILE A 45 9.31 -9.64 -2.77
N PRO A 46 8.76 -9.36 -3.97
CA PRO A 46 9.57 -9.17 -5.18
C PRO A 46 10.57 -8.04 -5.04
N ALA A 47 11.77 -8.22 -5.60
CA ALA A 47 12.90 -7.28 -5.50
C ALA A 47 12.59 -5.87 -6.03
N ILE A 48 11.54 -5.71 -6.85
CA ILE A 48 11.09 -4.39 -7.32
C ILE A 48 10.59 -3.50 -6.16
N PHE A 49 10.17 -4.07 -5.04
CA PHE A 49 9.73 -3.37 -3.83
C PHE A 49 10.84 -3.17 -2.79
N SER A 50 12.10 -3.42 -3.15
CA SER A 50 13.20 -3.16 -2.22
C SER A 50 13.29 -1.68 -1.84
N ALA A 51 13.81 -1.39 -0.64
CA ALA A 51 13.90 -0.02 -0.10
C ALA A 51 14.59 0.98 -1.05
N SER A 52 15.57 0.54 -1.86
CA SER A 52 16.23 1.39 -2.85
C SER A 52 15.32 1.82 -4.02
N LYS A 53 14.22 1.12 -4.24
CA LYS A 53 13.25 1.37 -5.33
C LYS A 53 12.08 2.23 -4.90
N ILE A 54 11.91 2.46 -3.61
CA ILE A 54 10.79 3.17 -3.00
C ILE A 54 11.16 4.65 -2.81
N VAL A 55 10.21 5.54 -2.97
CA VAL A 55 10.35 6.94 -2.56
C VAL A 55 10.24 7.01 -1.03
N THR A 56 10.89 7.98 -0.42
CA THR A 56 10.85 8.16 1.04
C THR A 56 9.39 8.34 1.51
N ASN A 57 8.99 7.63 2.54
CA ASN A 57 7.61 7.59 3.06
C ASN A 57 6.59 7.27 1.96
N GLY A 58 6.84 6.25 1.17
CA GLY A 58 5.95 5.83 0.10
C GLY A 58 5.99 4.31 -0.10
N GLY A 59 6.34 3.58 0.97
CA GLY A 59 6.48 2.13 1.00
C GLY A 59 5.17 1.38 1.20
N PHE A 60 5.24 0.18 1.79
CA PHE A 60 4.07 -0.63 2.05
C PHE A 60 3.22 -0.04 3.18
N GLU A 61 2.03 0.45 2.85
CA GLU A 61 0.99 0.82 3.83
C GLU A 61 -0.15 -0.20 3.79
N ALA A 62 -0.71 -0.43 2.62
CA ALA A 62 -1.90 -1.26 2.46
C ALA A 62 -1.59 -2.76 2.52
N LEU A 63 -2.38 -3.52 3.27
CA LEU A 63 -2.33 -4.99 3.31
C LEU A 63 -3.72 -5.55 3.58
N THR A 64 -4.15 -6.56 2.81
CA THR A 64 -5.40 -7.26 3.03
C THR A 64 -5.29 -8.74 2.67
N TYR A 65 -6.14 -9.58 3.24
CA TYR A 65 -6.23 -11.01 2.93
C TYR A 65 -7.67 -11.39 2.59
N ASN A 66 -7.84 -12.13 1.51
CA ASN A 66 -9.13 -12.70 1.14
C ASN A 66 -9.17 -14.20 1.48
N PRO A 67 -9.98 -14.61 2.47
CA PRO A 67 -10.07 -16.02 2.86
C PRO A 67 -10.75 -16.92 1.81
N LYS A 68 -11.56 -16.36 0.91
CA LYS A 68 -12.23 -17.12 -0.17
C LYS A 68 -11.29 -17.44 -1.31
N THR A 69 -10.53 -16.44 -1.78
CA THR A 69 -9.54 -16.64 -2.85
C THR A 69 -8.17 -17.07 -2.30
N ARG A 70 -7.99 -17.05 -0.98
CA ARG A 70 -6.75 -17.40 -0.26
C ARG A 70 -5.55 -16.61 -0.77
N LYS A 71 -5.76 -15.29 -0.96
CA LYS A 71 -4.72 -14.37 -1.47
C LYS A 71 -4.55 -13.18 -0.56
N PHE A 72 -3.28 -12.79 -0.36
CA PHE A 72 -2.92 -11.48 0.16
C PHE A 72 -2.82 -10.49 -0.99
N TRP A 73 -3.05 -9.23 -0.68
CA TRP A 73 -2.83 -8.10 -1.57
C TRP A 73 -2.17 -6.97 -0.81
N THR A 74 -1.19 -6.35 -1.46
CA THR A 74 -0.51 -5.15 -0.96
C THR A 74 -0.20 -4.20 -2.12
N THR A 75 0.13 -2.97 -1.78
CA THR A 75 0.71 -1.97 -2.68
C THR A 75 1.58 -1.03 -1.88
N THR A 76 2.48 -0.32 -2.56
CA THR A 76 3.15 0.84 -1.98
C THR A 76 2.19 2.03 -1.92
N GLU A 77 2.39 2.94 -0.97
CA GLU A 77 1.60 4.17 -0.93
C GLU A 77 1.81 5.00 -2.20
N ASN A 78 3.07 5.10 -2.64
CA ASN A 78 3.46 5.93 -3.77
C ASN A 78 4.04 5.13 -4.94
N THR A 79 4.19 5.83 -6.08
CA THR A 79 4.84 5.31 -7.30
C THR A 79 6.27 4.86 -7.00
N LEU A 80 6.63 3.64 -7.42
CA LEU A 80 8.02 3.18 -7.36
C LEU A 80 8.92 4.04 -8.26
N ARG A 81 10.18 4.23 -7.88
CA ARG A 81 11.15 5.02 -8.67
C ARG A 81 11.29 4.54 -10.11
N ALA A 82 11.08 3.25 -10.35
CA ALA A 82 11.14 2.65 -11.70
C ALA A 82 9.88 2.93 -12.55
N ASP A 83 8.76 3.29 -11.92
CA ASP A 83 7.47 3.46 -12.59
C ASP A 83 7.12 4.91 -12.90
N GLY A 84 7.99 5.85 -12.50
CA GLY A 84 7.85 7.25 -12.85
C GLY A 84 7.90 8.21 -11.67
N ALA A 85 7.43 9.43 -11.91
CA ALA A 85 7.37 10.47 -10.89
C ALA A 85 6.14 10.32 -9.99
N THR A 86 6.27 10.74 -8.75
CA THR A 86 5.17 10.84 -7.78
C THR A 86 4.35 12.11 -8.05
N ALA A 87 3.03 12.00 -7.95
CA ALA A 87 2.11 13.11 -8.05
C ALA A 87 2.40 14.17 -6.98
N SER A 88 2.33 15.43 -7.41
CA SER A 88 2.59 16.57 -6.54
C SER A 88 1.88 17.81 -7.12
N PRO A 89 1.42 18.78 -6.30
CA PRO A 89 0.88 20.04 -6.77
C PRO A 89 1.84 20.84 -7.66
N ASN A 90 3.15 20.61 -7.51
CA ASN A 90 4.19 21.26 -8.31
C ASN A 90 4.44 20.56 -9.66
N HIS A 91 3.84 19.40 -9.88
CA HIS A 91 3.96 18.63 -11.12
C HIS A 91 2.56 18.32 -11.68
N PRO A 92 1.85 19.34 -12.21
CA PRO A 92 0.51 19.15 -12.73
C PRO A 92 0.50 18.13 -13.86
N GLY A 93 -0.50 17.23 -13.84
CA GLY A 93 -0.65 16.16 -14.82
C GLY A 93 0.14 14.87 -14.51
N VAL A 94 1.03 14.87 -13.53
CA VAL A 94 1.63 13.63 -13.01
C VAL A 94 0.61 12.91 -12.16
N VAL A 95 0.43 11.62 -12.41
CA VAL A 95 -0.44 10.73 -11.62
C VAL A 95 0.37 9.55 -11.07
N ASN A 96 0.05 9.12 -9.86
CA ASN A 96 0.68 7.96 -9.27
C ASN A 96 0.29 6.69 -10.04
N ARG A 97 1.31 5.85 -10.31
CA ARG A 97 1.16 4.52 -10.89
C ARG A 97 1.71 3.52 -9.91
N LEU A 98 0.84 2.66 -9.40
CA LEU A 98 1.15 1.69 -8.37
C LEU A 98 1.09 0.28 -8.92
N ARG A 99 1.60 -0.66 -8.15
CA ARG A 99 1.55 -2.08 -8.44
C ARG A 99 0.75 -2.79 -7.36
N LEU A 100 -0.45 -3.26 -7.70
CA LEU A 100 -1.19 -4.17 -6.83
C LEU A 100 -0.51 -5.54 -6.91
N GLN A 101 0.14 -5.95 -5.84
CA GLN A 101 0.85 -7.22 -5.74
C GLN A 101 0.02 -8.23 -4.96
N SER A 102 -0.25 -9.39 -5.56
CA SER A 102 -0.85 -10.52 -4.86
C SER A 102 0.20 -11.49 -4.34
N PHE A 103 -0.18 -12.25 -3.29
CA PHE A 103 0.58 -13.41 -2.82
C PHE A 103 -0.38 -14.56 -2.62
N ASN A 104 0.09 -15.76 -2.93
CA ASN A 104 -0.67 -16.97 -2.73
C ASN A 104 -0.65 -17.40 -1.25
N ASP A 105 -1.45 -18.38 -0.90
CA ASP A 105 -1.55 -18.88 0.48
C ASP A 105 -0.26 -19.59 0.98
N ASP A 106 0.61 -20.00 0.06
CA ASP A 106 1.96 -20.51 0.33
C ASP A 106 2.99 -19.38 0.55
N LEU A 107 2.54 -18.12 0.60
CA LEU A 107 3.31 -16.90 0.83
C LEU A 107 4.20 -16.46 -0.35
N GLN A 108 4.13 -17.17 -1.49
CA GLN A 108 4.87 -16.83 -2.68
C GLN A 108 4.19 -15.70 -3.46
N ALA A 109 4.99 -14.88 -4.14
CA ALA A 109 4.49 -13.81 -4.99
C ALA A 109 3.61 -14.39 -6.12
N GLY A 110 2.43 -13.80 -6.28
CA GLY A 110 1.48 -14.09 -7.34
C GLY A 110 1.50 -13.02 -8.43
N ALA A 111 0.35 -12.82 -9.05
CA ALA A 111 0.19 -11.82 -10.12
C ALA A 111 0.37 -10.39 -9.60
N GLN A 112 0.86 -9.53 -10.48
CA GLN A 112 1.04 -8.10 -10.25
C GLN A 112 0.27 -7.32 -11.33
N TYR A 113 -0.47 -6.30 -10.90
CA TYR A 113 -1.31 -5.49 -11.79
C TYR A 113 -0.95 -4.02 -11.65
N ALA A 114 -0.93 -3.30 -12.78
CA ALA A 114 -0.78 -1.85 -12.76
C ALA A 114 -2.06 -1.19 -12.27
N TYR A 115 -1.94 -0.23 -11.37
CA TYR A 115 -3.02 0.62 -10.90
C TYR A 115 -2.65 2.08 -11.12
N LYS A 116 -3.48 2.79 -11.87
CA LYS A 116 -3.32 4.22 -12.12
C LYS A 116 -4.31 4.96 -11.25
N MET A 117 -3.81 5.77 -10.32
CA MET A 117 -4.63 6.63 -9.47
C MET A 117 -5.28 7.76 -10.29
N ASP A 118 -6.29 8.39 -9.72
CA ASP A 118 -6.80 9.65 -10.21
C ASP A 118 -5.72 10.76 -10.13
N ALA A 119 -5.91 11.79 -10.91
CA ALA A 119 -5.10 13.01 -10.76
C ALA A 119 -5.43 13.72 -9.45
N GLY A 120 -4.42 14.30 -8.80
CA GLY A 120 -4.60 15.15 -7.64
C GLY A 120 -5.47 16.39 -7.96
N ARG A 121 -6.23 16.84 -6.97
CA ARG A 121 -7.10 18.01 -7.08
C ARG A 121 -6.54 19.24 -6.38
N GLN A 122 -5.63 19.03 -5.41
CA GLN A 122 -5.04 20.10 -4.63
C GLN A 122 -4.13 20.97 -5.48
N GLN A 123 -4.26 22.29 -5.33
CA GLN A 123 -3.42 23.26 -5.99
C GLN A 123 -2.54 23.98 -4.97
N GLY A 124 -1.31 24.25 -5.38
CA GLY A 124 -0.32 24.86 -4.51
C GLY A 124 0.26 23.87 -3.50
N PHE A 125 1.46 24.13 -3.06
CA PHE A 125 2.17 23.30 -2.10
C PHE A 125 2.08 23.92 -0.71
N GLY A 126 1.43 23.21 0.21
CA GLY A 126 1.40 23.57 1.61
C GLY A 126 2.72 23.31 2.33
N ARG A 127 2.65 23.04 3.62
CA ARG A 127 3.77 22.54 4.43
C ARG A 127 4.03 21.07 4.16
N TYR A 128 2.96 20.31 3.97
CA TYR A 128 3.01 18.87 3.74
C TYR A 128 1.96 18.47 2.71
N TYR A 129 2.35 17.62 1.80
CA TYR A 129 1.48 17.01 0.80
C TYR A 129 1.77 15.52 0.71
N ALA A 130 0.72 14.71 0.74
CA ALA A 130 0.79 13.29 0.48
C ALA A 130 -0.35 12.86 -0.43
N MET A 131 -0.06 12.02 -1.41
CA MET A 131 -1.06 11.41 -2.27
C MET A 131 -0.68 9.97 -2.55
N GLY A 132 -1.55 9.03 -2.21
CA GLY A 132 -1.24 7.62 -2.37
C GLY A 132 -2.41 6.70 -2.04
N VAL A 133 -2.10 5.40 -1.93
CA VAL A 133 -3.04 4.34 -1.54
C VAL A 133 -2.67 3.82 -0.15
N PRO A 134 -3.27 4.35 0.92
CA PRO A 134 -2.98 3.94 2.29
C PRO A 134 -3.71 2.66 2.70
N ALA A 135 -4.75 2.22 1.97
CA ALA A 135 -5.49 1.03 2.37
C ALA A 135 -6.08 0.25 1.18
N LEU A 136 -6.18 -1.06 1.38
CA LEU A 136 -6.87 -2.02 0.53
C LEU A 136 -7.84 -2.85 1.37
N CYS A 137 -8.98 -3.23 0.77
CA CYS A 137 -9.88 -4.22 1.34
C CYS A 137 -10.25 -5.26 0.27
N ALA A 138 -9.93 -6.52 0.51
CA ALA A 138 -10.32 -7.61 -0.38
C ALA A 138 -11.76 -8.04 -0.10
N LEU A 139 -12.54 -8.20 -1.16
CA LEU A 139 -13.92 -8.67 -1.12
C LEU A 139 -13.99 -10.17 -1.44
N ASP A 140 -15.01 -10.85 -0.91
CA ASP A 140 -15.21 -12.30 -1.06
C ASP A 140 -15.22 -12.78 -2.52
N ASP A 141 -15.67 -11.94 -3.44
CA ASP A 141 -15.73 -12.23 -4.87
C ASP A 141 -14.39 -12.02 -5.63
N GLY A 142 -13.33 -11.64 -4.91
CA GLY A 142 -11.99 -11.44 -5.46
C GLY A 142 -11.69 -10.01 -5.91
N ARG A 143 -12.67 -9.10 -5.88
CA ARG A 143 -12.45 -7.68 -6.13
C ARG A 143 -11.76 -7.02 -4.93
N LEU A 144 -11.22 -5.83 -5.17
CA LEU A 144 -10.59 -5.00 -4.15
C LEU A 144 -11.31 -3.65 -4.04
N ILE A 145 -11.45 -3.15 -2.82
CA ILE A 145 -11.67 -1.73 -2.60
C ILE A 145 -10.29 -1.10 -2.41
N VAL A 146 -9.98 -0.12 -3.24
CA VAL A 146 -8.75 0.67 -3.16
C VAL A 146 -9.10 2.04 -2.60
N MET A 147 -8.47 2.45 -1.50
CA MET A 147 -8.63 3.79 -0.96
C MET A 147 -7.51 4.68 -1.50
N GLU A 148 -7.88 5.72 -2.22
CA GLU A 148 -6.98 6.81 -2.57
C GLU A 148 -7.11 7.95 -1.57
N ARG A 149 -5.99 8.49 -1.11
CA ARG A 149 -5.93 9.65 -0.23
C ARG A 149 -5.10 10.74 -0.87
N GLU A 150 -5.61 11.97 -0.85
CA GLU A 150 -4.83 13.18 -1.13
C GLU A 150 -4.92 14.10 0.08
N LEU A 151 -3.81 14.46 0.66
CA LEU A 151 -3.70 15.32 1.84
C LEU A 151 -2.85 16.54 1.54
N ASN A 152 -3.34 17.72 1.82
CA ASN A 152 -2.58 18.97 1.76
C ASN A 152 -2.71 19.74 3.07
N ILE A 153 -1.59 19.97 3.75
CA ILE A 153 -1.55 20.73 4.99
C ILE A 153 -0.89 22.10 4.72
N PRO A 154 -1.61 23.21 4.89
CA PRO A 154 -1.06 24.55 4.72
C PRO A 154 0.08 24.86 5.69
N LYS A 155 0.89 25.89 5.36
CA LYS A 155 2.02 26.31 6.19
C LYS A 155 1.62 26.69 7.61
N ALA A 156 0.42 27.24 7.80
CA ALA A 156 -0.12 27.64 9.10
C ALA A 156 -0.81 26.50 9.87
N TYR A 157 -0.83 25.28 9.35
CA TYR A 157 -1.56 24.12 9.91
C TYR A 157 -3.08 24.29 10.05
N VAL A 158 -3.64 25.38 9.58
CA VAL A 158 -5.09 25.65 9.61
C VAL A 158 -5.64 25.55 8.19
N GLY A 159 -6.79 24.89 8.03
CA GLY A 159 -7.43 24.68 6.73
C GLY A 159 -6.78 23.55 5.91
N GLY A 160 -6.20 22.56 6.58
CA GLY A 160 -5.79 21.32 5.91
C GLY A 160 -6.98 20.61 5.29
N GLU A 161 -6.78 19.99 4.12
CA GLU A 161 -7.80 19.24 3.40
C GLU A 161 -7.31 17.83 3.10
N ALA A 162 -8.18 16.85 3.35
CA ALA A 162 -7.99 15.47 2.95
C ALA A 162 -9.13 15.07 2.00
N ILE A 163 -8.77 14.59 0.82
CA ILE A 163 -9.70 14.03 -0.17
C ILE A 163 -9.52 12.51 -0.14
N ILE A 164 -10.60 11.81 0.19
CA ILE A 164 -10.63 10.34 0.20
C ILE A 164 -11.56 9.86 -0.91
N LYS A 165 -11.08 8.90 -1.69
CA LYS A 165 -11.86 8.22 -2.72
C LYS A 165 -11.77 6.70 -2.53
N LEU A 166 -12.85 6.00 -2.81
CA LEU A 166 -12.90 4.54 -2.77
C LEU A 166 -13.24 4.02 -4.17
N TYR A 167 -12.40 3.13 -4.67
CA TYR A 167 -12.59 2.50 -5.98
C TYR A 167 -12.78 1.01 -5.84
N LEU A 168 -13.79 0.48 -6.54
CA LEU A 168 -13.97 -0.96 -6.71
C LEU A 168 -13.16 -1.42 -7.92
N VAL A 169 -12.17 -2.27 -7.68
CA VAL A 169 -11.23 -2.75 -8.69
C VAL A 169 -11.36 -4.26 -8.86
N ASN A 170 -11.39 -4.72 -10.10
CA ASN A 170 -11.31 -6.14 -10.41
C ASN A 170 -9.92 -6.46 -11.01
N PRO A 171 -8.99 -7.03 -10.22
CA PRO A 171 -7.63 -7.30 -10.68
C PRO A 171 -7.52 -8.44 -11.70
N VAL A 172 -8.62 -9.09 -12.05
CA VAL A 172 -8.66 -10.21 -13.02
C VAL A 172 -9.09 -9.74 -14.41
N GLN A 173 -9.70 -8.57 -14.51
CA GLN A 173 -10.17 -7.97 -15.77
C GLN A 173 -9.22 -6.83 -16.17
N VAL A 174 -8.08 -7.18 -16.74
CA VAL A 174 -7.20 -6.25 -17.45
C VAL A 174 -7.18 -6.65 -18.92
#